data_03231506a785205afce1eabb540495b6
#
_entry.id   03231506a785205afce1eabb540495b6
#
_cell.length_a   1.000
_cell.length_b   1.000
_cell.length_c   1.000
_cell.angle_alpha   90.00
_cell.angle_beta   90.00
_cell.angle_gamma   90.00
#
_symmetry.space_group_name_H-M   'P 1'
#
loop_
_entity.id
_entity.type
_entity.pdbx_description
1 polymer ?
#
loop_
_entity_poly.entity_id
_entity_poly.type
_entity_poly.pdbx_seq_one_letter_code
_entity_poly.pdbx_strand_id
1 'polypeptide(L)'
;MADNNLTKASTSETLPVSGVEQPHTRGDNENDLATSSSGSSVKRPGDRIFEFLSTASATLITVMIAAIAAFLIWRAVPALSVNENGLLGFFTHGERWETTDTSAMKFGIPTMFGTTVLISVFALILAMPVALAIAIFLSNYAPARLVKPLGFLVDMLAAVPSIVYGLWGWQVLGPALSGFYTWLESWAGGFFLFTHYDNSPAFATGRNLFTGGTVLAVMILPIIAATAREVFVQTPPGQIESALALGATRWEVIRMTVLPFGMSGYVAGSMLGLGRALGETMALYMVVSPLVDFRFSLFDGGTTFATAIALAAAEFGNETRAGAYIAAGLMLFLLTFVVNAIARAIVKSK
;
A
#
# COMPACT_ATOMS: atom_id res chain seq x y z
N MET A 1 1.89 -66.47 -45.99
CA MET A 1 1.27 -65.80 -47.12
C MET A 1 1.79 -64.40 -47.08
N ALA A 2 2.88 -64.18 -47.76
CA ALA A 2 3.03 -63.87 -49.18
C ALA A 2 2.52 -62.43 -49.39
N ASP A 3 3.16 -61.47 -49.94
CA ASP A 3 4.39 -61.32 -50.73
C ASP A 3 4.64 -59.79 -50.83
N ASN A 4 5.86 -59.35 -50.72
CA ASN A 4 6.75 -58.92 -51.83
C ASN A 4 6.22 -57.75 -52.71
N ASN A 5 6.95 -56.63 -52.84
CA ASN A 5 8.05 -56.41 -53.79
C ASN A 5 8.47 -54.91 -53.69
N LEU A 6 9.67 -54.59 -53.37
CA LEU A 6 10.89 -54.42 -54.17
C LEU A 6 10.84 -53.31 -55.25
N THR A 7 11.73 -52.38 -55.08
CA THR A 7 12.75 -51.84 -55.97
C THR A 7 12.39 -50.95 -57.13
N LYS A 8 13.02 -49.81 -57.23
CA LYS A 8 14.08 -49.32 -58.18
C LYS A 8 14.13 -47.82 -58.10
N ALA A 9 15.22 -47.25 -57.73
CA ALA A 9 16.50 -47.02 -58.43
C ALA A 9 16.48 -45.78 -59.32
N SER A 10 17.32 -44.84 -58.88
CA SER A 10 18.25 -43.99 -59.63
C SER A 10 17.77 -43.23 -60.87
N THR A 11 17.97 -41.95 -60.87
CA THR A 11 18.91 -41.38 -61.88
C THR A 11 19.32 -39.95 -61.47
N SER A 12 20.59 -39.78 -61.42
CA SER A 12 21.31 -38.49 -61.43
C SER A 12 21.10 -37.76 -62.74
N GLU A 13 20.78 -36.51 -62.70
CA GLU A 13 21.02 -35.63 -63.86
C GLU A 13 21.59 -34.30 -63.36
N THR A 14 22.89 -34.19 -63.63
CA THR A 14 23.68 -32.95 -63.62
C THR A 14 23.43 -32.21 -64.93
N LEU A 15 23.17 -30.91 -64.88
CA LEU A 15 23.46 -29.95 -65.96
C LEU A 15 23.26 -28.51 -65.50
N PRO A 16 23.76 -27.49 -66.24
CA PRO A 16 25.09 -26.92 -66.10
C PRO A 16 25.04 -25.46 -65.65
N VAL A 17 26.19 -25.03 -65.16
CA VAL A 17 26.52 -23.64 -64.85
C VAL A 17 26.70 -22.87 -66.17
N SER A 18 25.97 -21.77 -66.35
CA SER A 18 26.43 -20.62 -67.16
C SER A 18 25.53 -19.41 -66.93
N GLY A 19 26.13 -18.26 -66.72
CA GLY A 19 25.46 -16.96 -66.79
C GLY A 19 25.75 -16.03 -65.60
N VAL A 20 26.99 -15.60 -65.48
CA VAL A 20 27.34 -14.40 -64.70
C VAL A 20 26.78 -13.20 -65.47
N GLU A 21 25.82 -12.51 -64.93
CA GLU A 21 25.49 -11.15 -65.31
C GLU A 21 25.53 -10.24 -64.07
N GLN A 22 26.37 -9.21 -64.17
CA GLN A 22 26.63 -8.23 -63.13
C GLN A 22 25.49 -7.21 -62.99
N PRO A 23 25.43 -6.53 -61.84
CA PRO A 23 24.27 -5.77 -61.41
C PRO A 23 24.18 -4.40 -62.11
N HIS A 24 23.02 -4.08 -62.61
CA HIS A 24 22.64 -2.70 -62.90
C HIS A 24 22.36 -1.96 -61.62
N THR A 25 23.26 -1.03 -61.31
CA THR A 25 23.00 0.10 -60.41
C THR A 25 21.76 0.83 -60.85
N ARG A 26 20.71 0.79 -60.00
CA ARG A 26 19.65 1.78 -60.04
C ARG A 26 19.42 2.23 -58.59
N GLY A 27 20.03 3.38 -58.33
CA GLY A 27 19.81 4.11 -57.12
C GLY A 27 18.38 4.66 -57.05
N ASP A 28 18.07 5.10 -55.85
CA ASP A 28 16.97 5.97 -55.47
C ASP A 28 15.57 5.33 -55.51
N ASN A 29 15.17 4.79 -54.35
CA ASN A 29 13.82 4.96 -53.80
C ASN A 29 13.55 4.02 -52.60
N GLU A 30 14.52 3.84 -51.70
CA GLU A 30 14.30 3.10 -50.46
C GLU A 30 13.83 3.98 -49.28
N ASN A 31 13.70 5.29 -49.50
CA ASN A 31 13.27 6.23 -48.44
C ASN A 31 11.79 6.62 -48.45
N ASP A 32 10.99 6.09 -49.37
CA ASP A 32 9.57 6.48 -49.48
C ASP A 32 8.56 5.44 -48.90
N LEU A 33 9.05 4.32 -48.33
CA LEU A 33 8.18 3.32 -47.69
C LEU A 33 8.10 3.38 -46.18
N ALA A 34 8.82 4.30 -45.55
CA ALA A 34 8.87 4.43 -44.09
C ALA A 34 7.94 5.51 -43.49
N THR A 35 7.17 6.22 -44.30
CA THR A 35 6.34 7.34 -43.82
C THR A 35 4.89 7.30 -44.30
N SER A 36 4.19 6.19 -44.13
CA SER A 36 2.72 6.22 -44.21
C SER A 36 2.05 4.99 -43.60
N SER A 37 2.22 4.78 -42.31
CA SER A 37 1.26 3.97 -41.54
C SER A 37 0.75 4.76 -40.32
N SER A 38 0.30 5.98 -40.52
CA SER A 38 -0.72 6.57 -39.64
C SER A 38 -2.02 5.88 -39.99
N GLY A 39 -2.13 4.61 -39.65
CA GLY A 39 -3.38 3.87 -39.68
C GLY A 39 -4.35 4.58 -38.76
N SER A 40 -5.24 5.39 -39.34
CA SER A 40 -6.43 5.86 -38.63
C SER A 40 -7.17 4.61 -38.17
N SER A 41 -7.01 4.25 -36.89
CA SER A 41 -7.74 3.17 -36.28
C SER A 41 -9.23 3.49 -36.45
N VAL A 42 -9.94 2.71 -37.23
CA VAL A 42 -11.38 2.83 -37.41
C VAL A 42 -12.00 2.54 -36.04
N LYS A 43 -12.25 3.59 -35.25
CA LYS A 43 -12.89 3.47 -33.94
C LYS A 43 -14.32 2.99 -34.16
N ARG A 44 -14.59 1.76 -33.76
CA ARG A 44 -15.96 1.21 -33.76
C ARG A 44 -16.84 2.02 -32.79
N PRO A 45 -18.18 2.10 -33.02
CA PRO A 45 -19.09 2.82 -32.13
C PRO A 45 -18.98 2.39 -30.66
N GLY A 46 -18.78 1.08 -30.41
CA GLY A 46 -18.56 0.53 -29.08
C GLY A 46 -17.30 1.07 -28.37
N ASP A 47 -16.22 1.25 -29.13
CA ASP A 47 -14.96 1.80 -28.59
C ASP A 47 -15.13 3.25 -28.12
N ARG A 48 -15.92 4.06 -28.87
CA ARG A 48 -16.24 5.45 -28.49
C ARG A 48 -17.08 5.51 -27.22
N ILE A 49 -18.07 4.62 -27.08
CA ILE A 49 -18.90 4.54 -25.88
C ILE A 49 -18.05 4.13 -24.69
N PHE A 50 -17.19 3.14 -24.85
CA PHE A 50 -16.29 2.68 -23.79
C PHE A 50 -15.29 3.78 -23.39
N GLU A 51 -14.65 4.43 -24.36
CA GLU A 51 -13.72 5.55 -24.13
C GLU A 51 -14.43 6.70 -23.39
N PHE A 52 -15.66 7.05 -23.80
CA PHE A 52 -16.46 8.09 -23.14
C PHE A 52 -16.80 7.69 -21.69
N LEU A 53 -17.31 6.47 -21.47
CA LEU A 53 -17.65 5.99 -20.12
C LEU A 53 -16.44 5.94 -19.20
N SER A 54 -15.31 5.44 -19.71
CA SER A 54 -14.05 5.37 -18.95
C SER A 54 -13.54 6.76 -18.58
N THR A 55 -13.52 7.69 -19.54
CA THR A 55 -13.08 9.07 -19.32
C THR A 55 -14.05 9.82 -18.40
N ALA A 56 -15.36 9.64 -18.59
CA ALA A 56 -16.37 10.24 -17.72
C ALA A 56 -16.25 9.75 -16.27
N SER A 57 -16.03 8.45 -16.08
CA SER A 57 -15.83 7.86 -14.74
C SER A 57 -14.55 8.40 -14.07
N ALA A 58 -13.45 8.46 -14.81
CA ALA A 58 -12.19 9.01 -14.28
C ALA A 58 -12.33 10.50 -13.92
N THR A 59 -13.00 11.28 -14.78
CA THR A 59 -13.28 12.70 -14.53
C THR A 59 -14.18 12.88 -13.32
N LEU A 60 -15.24 12.07 -13.21
CA LEU A 60 -16.17 12.11 -12.07
C LEU A 60 -15.44 11.87 -10.75
N ILE A 61 -14.58 10.83 -10.67
CA ILE A 61 -13.79 10.55 -9.48
C ILE A 61 -12.87 11.73 -9.13
N THR A 62 -12.18 12.30 -10.13
CA THR A 62 -11.29 13.44 -9.91
C THR A 62 -12.04 14.65 -9.40
N VAL A 63 -13.22 14.96 -9.99
CA VAL A 63 -14.08 16.07 -9.56
C VAL A 63 -14.61 15.84 -8.15
N MET A 64 -15.02 14.59 -7.80
CA MET A 64 -15.47 14.27 -6.45
C MET A 64 -14.36 14.48 -5.40
N ILE A 65 -13.13 14.03 -5.70
CA ILE A 65 -11.98 14.24 -4.79
C ILE A 65 -11.71 15.75 -4.60
N ALA A 66 -11.71 16.51 -5.68
CA ALA A 66 -11.55 17.96 -5.62
C ALA A 66 -12.68 18.66 -4.85
N ALA A 67 -13.92 18.22 -5.05
CA ALA A 67 -15.08 18.73 -4.33
C ALA A 67 -15.02 18.42 -2.82
N ILE A 68 -14.60 17.21 -2.45
CA ILE A 68 -14.38 16.84 -1.04
C ILE A 68 -13.29 17.73 -0.43
N ALA A 69 -12.15 17.91 -1.10
CA ALA A 69 -11.10 18.77 -0.62
C ALA A 69 -11.58 20.23 -0.44
N ALA A 70 -12.28 20.77 -1.41
CA ALA A 70 -12.86 22.12 -1.34
C ALA A 70 -13.87 22.26 -0.20
N PHE A 71 -14.74 21.26 0.01
CA PHE A 71 -15.69 21.21 1.11
C PHE A 71 -14.99 21.18 2.47
N LEU A 72 -13.98 20.34 2.63
CA LEU A 72 -13.21 20.25 3.88
C LEU A 72 -12.51 21.59 4.19
N ILE A 73 -11.91 22.24 3.20
CA ILE A 73 -11.30 23.56 3.37
C ILE A 73 -12.35 24.58 3.79
N TRP A 74 -13.46 24.65 3.08
CA TRP A 74 -14.55 25.61 3.38
C TRP A 74 -15.08 25.46 4.80
N ARG A 75 -15.25 24.22 5.28
CA ARG A 75 -15.74 23.92 6.65
C ARG A 75 -14.67 24.11 7.73
N ALA A 76 -13.39 23.97 7.40
CA ALA A 76 -12.29 24.14 8.35
C ALA A 76 -11.97 25.62 8.62
N VAL A 77 -12.12 26.52 7.64
CA VAL A 77 -11.74 27.94 7.72
C VAL A 77 -12.36 28.66 8.93
N PRO A 78 -13.67 28.56 9.23
CA PRO A 78 -14.25 29.23 10.40
C PRO A 78 -13.61 28.80 11.73
N ALA A 79 -13.33 27.52 11.91
CA ALA A 79 -12.69 27.01 13.12
C ALA A 79 -11.24 27.48 13.24
N LEU A 80 -10.49 27.46 12.13
CA LEU A 80 -9.11 27.95 12.10
C LEU A 80 -8.99 29.44 12.37
N SER A 81 -10.00 30.26 12.03
CA SER A 81 -10.00 31.69 12.30
C SER A 81 -10.23 32.04 13.78
N VAL A 82 -10.86 31.15 14.54
CA VAL A 82 -11.12 31.30 15.99
C VAL A 82 -10.04 30.62 16.83
N ASN A 83 -9.18 29.79 16.22
CA ASN A 83 -8.10 29.08 16.91
C ASN A 83 -7.04 30.07 17.45
N GLU A 84 -6.52 29.82 18.63
CA GLU A 84 -5.41 30.58 19.20
C GLU A 84 -4.19 30.57 18.23
N ASN A 85 -3.71 31.75 17.83
CA ASN A 85 -2.71 31.95 16.78
C ASN A 85 -3.11 31.45 15.37
N GLY A 86 -4.40 31.17 15.11
CA GLY A 86 -4.90 30.82 13.79
C GLY A 86 -4.23 29.56 13.20
N LEU A 87 -3.79 29.66 11.95
CA LEU A 87 -3.09 28.56 11.26
C LEU A 87 -1.77 28.17 11.93
N LEU A 88 -1.01 29.12 12.47
CA LEU A 88 0.26 28.83 13.16
C LEU A 88 -0.01 28.00 14.42
N GLY A 89 -1.03 28.36 15.20
CA GLY A 89 -1.45 27.58 16.35
C GLY A 89 -1.84 26.14 15.96
N PHE A 90 -2.56 25.99 14.87
CA PHE A 90 -2.96 24.68 14.37
C PHE A 90 -1.77 23.75 14.07
N PHE A 91 -0.67 24.28 13.57
CA PHE A 91 0.55 23.49 13.30
C PHE A 91 1.50 23.35 14.48
N THR A 92 1.39 24.19 15.51
CA THR A 92 2.36 24.24 16.61
C THR A 92 1.81 23.79 17.95
N HIS A 93 0.50 23.91 18.19
CA HIS A 93 -0.10 23.45 19.44
C HIS A 93 -0.14 21.91 19.48
N GLY A 94 0.70 21.31 20.32
CA GLY A 94 0.72 19.87 20.59
C GLY A 94 -0.05 19.48 21.83
N GLU A 95 -0.73 20.42 22.48
CA GLU A 95 -1.43 20.23 23.74
C GLU A 95 -2.88 19.75 23.53
N ARG A 96 -3.61 19.67 24.63
CA ARG A 96 -5.02 19.25 24.68
C ARG A 96 -5.89 20.10 23.76
N TRP A 97 -6.76 19.45 23.00
CA TRP A 97 -7.81 20.12 22.24
C TRP A 97 -8.86 20.73 23.15
N GLU A 98 -8.89 22.03 23.23
CA GLU A 98 -9.88 22.82 23.94
C GLU A 98 -10.84 23.45 22.93
N THR A 99 -11.92 22.76 22.66
CA THR A 99 -12.95 23.19 21.69
C THR A 99 -14.28 23.51 22.38
N THR A 100 -14.30 23.54 23.72
CA THR A 100 -15.52 23.78 24.51
C THR A 100 -16.01 25.21 24.35
N ASP A 101 -15.10 26.19 24.41
CA ASP A 101 -15.43 27.57 24.12
C ASP A 101 -15.21 27.85 22.61
N THR A 102 -16.33 28.04 21.91
CA THR A 102 -16.32 28.28 20.46
C THR A 102 -15.89 29.69 20.07
N SER A 103 -15.69 30.60 21.04
CA SER A 103 -15.16 31.95 20.80
C SER A 103 -13.64 32.03 20.88
N ALA A 104 -13.00 31.09 21.59
CA ALA A 104 -11.56 31.03 21.78
C ALA A 104 -11.10 29.56 21.89
N MET A 105 -10.97 28.89 20.75
CA MET A 105 -10.55 27.49 20.69
C MET A 105 -9.02 27.37 20.67
N LYS A 106 -8.51 26.29 21.26
CA LYS A 106 -7.10 25.92 21.24
C LYS A 106 -6.97 24.48 20.76
N PHE A 107 -6.51 24.28 19.54
CA PHE A 107 -6.32 22.96 18.96
C PHE A 107 -5.20 22.95 17.92
N GLY A 108 -4.55 21.79 17.78
CA GLY A 108 -3.46 21.60 16.82
C GLY A 108 -3.25 20.14 16.46
N ILE A 109 -2.48 19.92 15.42
CA ILE A 109 -2.28 18.60 14.80
C ILE A 109 -1.00 17.85 15.20
N PRO A 110 0.04 18.42 15.82
CA PRO A 110 1.33 17.74 16.02
C PRO A 110 1.20 16.38 16.71
N THR A 111 0.38 16.30 17.75
CA THR A 111 0.13 15.06 18.51
C THR A 111 -0.50 13.98 17.65
N MET A 112 -1.58 14.31 16.93
CA MET A 112 -2.27 13.35 16.07
C MET A 112 -1.43 12.95 14.86
N PHE A 113 -0.71 13.90 14.28
CA PHE A 113 0.22 13.64 13.17
C PHE A 113 1.32 12.67 13.59
N GLY A 114 2.01 12.97 14.70
CA GLY A 114 3.07 12.12 15.23
C GLY A 114 2.59 10.70 15.54
N THR A 115 1.45 10.59 16.24
CA THR A 115 0.84 9.27 16.56
C THR A 115 0.46 8.51 15.30
N THR A 116 -0.21 9.16 14.34
CA THR A 116 -0.66 8.51 13.10
C THR A 116 0.51 7.98 12.28
N VAL A 117 1.55 8.81 12.12
CA VAL A 117 2.75 8.41 11.36
C VAL A 117 3.52 7.31 12.09
N LEU A 118 3.77 7.48 13.39
CA LEU A 118 4.53 6.51 14.19
C LEU A 118 3.89 5.11 14.14
N ILE A 119 2.59 5.02 14.43
CA ILE A 119 1.91 3.72 14.47
C ILE A 119 1.80 3.08 13.08
N SER A 120 1.56 3.87 12.04
CA SER A 120 1.44 3.36 10.67
C SER A 120 2.77 2.89 10.10
N VAL A 121 3.86 3.63 10.34
CA VAL A 121 5.20 3.22 9.93
C VAL A 121 5.65 1.98 10.69
N PHE A 122 5.40 1.92 12.01
CA PHE A 122 5.70 0.73 12.82
C PHE A 122 4.94 -0.50 12.31
N ALA A 123 3.64 -0.37 12.04
CA ALA A 123 2.83 -1.45 11.47
C ALA A 123 3.38 -1.92 10.11
N LEU A 124 3.79 -0.98 9.26
CA LEU A 124 4.35 -1.30 7.95
C LEU A 124 5.68 -2.05 8.06
N ILE A 125 6.57 -1.62 8.97
CA ILE A 125 7.87 -2.28 9.22
C ILE A 125 7.67 -3.73 9.66
N LEU A 126 6.66 -4.01 10.48
CA LEU A 126 6.33 -5.38 10.90
C LEU A 126 5.66 -6.20 9.77
N ALA A 127 4.73 -5.59 9.04
CA ALA A 127 3.93 -6.30 8.04
C ALA A 127 4.72 -6.62 6.76
N MET A 128 5.57 -5.71 6.29
CA MET A 128 6.28 -5.86 5.02
C MET A 128 7.12 -7.15 4.92
N PRO A 129 8.04 -7.47 5.86
CA PRO A 129 8.87 -8.66 5.74
C PRO A 129 8.05 -9.95 5.82
N VAL A 130 7.03 -9.98 6.68
CA VAL A 130 6.15 -11.15 6.83
C VAL A 130 5.29 -11.35 5.59
N ALA A 131 4.70 -10.29 5.06
CA ALA A 131 3.92 -10.34 3.82
C ALA A 131 4.76 -10.76 2.62
N LEU A 132 6.00 -10.27 2.52
CA LEU A 132 6.94 -10.70 1.48
C LEU A 132 7.24 -12.18 1.57
N ALA A 133 7.52 -12.68 2.79
CA ALA A 133 7.79 -14.11 3.01
C ALA A 133 6.58 -14.98 2.62
N ILE A 134 5.36 -14.56 2.99
CA ILE A 134 4.12 -15.25 2.62
C ILE A 134 3.92 -15.22 1.11
N ALA A 135 4.10 -14.07 0.46
CA ALA A 135 3.94 -13.92 -0.98
C ALA A 135 4.92 -14.82 -1.76
N ILE A 136 6.20 -14.82 -1.40
CA ILE A 136 7.23 -15.69 -1.99
C ILE A 136 6.91 -17.16 -1.75
N PHE A 137 6.50 -17.52 -0.53
CA PHE A 137 6.15 -18.89 -0.22
C PHE A 137 4.99 -19.38 -1.09
N LEU A 138 3.91 -18.61 -1.18
CA LEU A 138 2.72 -18.97 -1.94
C LEU A 138 2.95 -18.98 -3.47
N SER A 139 3.85 -18.15 -3.99
CA SER A 139 4.11 -18.07 -5.43
C SER A 139 5.16 -19.10 -5.92
N ASN A 140 6.15 -19.47 -5.07
CA ASN A 140 7.32 -20.24 -5.55
C ASN A 140 7.59 -21.55 -4.80
N TYR A 141 7.18 -21.66 -3.53
CA TYR A 141 7.50 -22.84 -2.70
C TYR A 141 6.29 -23.72 -2.38
N ALA A 142 5.10 -23.15 -2.28
CA ALA A 142 3.93 -23.89 -1.86
C ALA A 142 3.55 -24.95 -2.91
N PRO A 143 3.29 -26.23 -2.49
CA PRO A 143 2.78 -27.24 -3.42
C PRO A 143 1.41 -26.84 -3.96
N ALA A 144 1.13 -27.16 -5.23
CA ALA A 144 -0.09 -26.74 -5.94
C ALA A 144 -1.39 -27.03 -5.17
N ARG A 145 -1.40 -28.09 -4.34
CA ARG A 145 -2.57 -28.47 -3.52
C ARG A 145 -2.82 -27.47 -2.37
N LEU A 146 -1.80 -26.78 -1.87
CA LEU A 146 -1.89 -25.86 -0.73
C LEU A 146 -2.00 -24.39 -1.16
N VAL A 147 -1.61 -24.03 -2.39
CA VAL A 147 -1.65 -22.65 -2.89
C VAL A 147 -3.05 -22.05 -2.80
N LYS A 148 -4.07 -22.82 -3.25
CA LYS A 148 -5.48 -22.35 -3.24
C LYS A 148 -6.02 -22.16 -1.81
N PRO A 149 -5.97 -23.17 -0.92
CA PRO A 149 -6.52 -23.03 0.43
C PRO A 149 -5.75 -21.98 1.28
N LEU A 150 -4.42 -21.91 1.17
CA LEU A 150 -3.66 -20.89 1.89
C LEU A 150 -3.90 -19.47 1.35
N GLY A 151 -4.00 -19.31 0.03
CA GLY A 151 -4.39 -18.04 -0.57
C GLY A 151 -5.77 -17.60 -0.09
N PHE A 152 -6.75 -18.50 -0.10
CA PHE A 152 -8.08 -18.23 0.43
C PHE A 152 -8.07 -17.83 1.92
N LEU A 153 -7.24 -18.46 2.76
CA LEU A 153 -7.10 -18.06 4.16
C LEU A 153 -6.53 -16.64 4.31
N VAL A 154 -5.54 -16.27 3.49
CA VAL A 154 -5.00 -14.90 3.48
C VAL A 154 -6.08 -13.89 3.07
N ASP A 155 -6.86 -14.21 2.03
CA ASP A 155 -7.95 -13.35 1.57
C ASP A 155 -9.07 -13.23 2.62
N MET A 156 -9.38 -14.31 3.34
CA MET A 156 -10.34 -14.31 4.44
C MET A 156 -9.90 -13.40 5.60
N LEU A 157 -8.62 -13.35 5.93
CA LEU A 157 -8.10 -12.43 6.95
C LEU A 157 -8.34 -10.97 6.55
N ALA A 158 -8.23 -10.62 5.26
CA ALA A 158 -8.52 -9.26 4.79
C ALA A 158 -10.00 -8.87 4.93
N ALA A 159 -10.91 -9.85 4.94
CA ALA A 159 -12.35 -9.64 5.04
C ALA A 159 -12.86 -9.48 6.48
N VAL A 160 -12.04 -9.78 7.50
CA VAL A 160 -12.44 -9.65 8.92
C VAL A 160 -12.69 -8.17 9.25
N PRO A 161 -13.82 -7.82 9.90
CA PRO A 161 -14.09 -6.46 10.35
C PRO A 161 -13.01 -5.93 11.30
N SER A 162 -12.56 -4.69 11.12
CA SER A 162 -11.47 -4.10 11.92
C SER A 162 -11.74 -4.07 13.43
N ILE A 163 -13.01 -3.92 13.82
CA ILE A 163 -13.41 -3.95 15.23
C ILE A 163 -13.08 -5.29 15.91
N VAL A 164 -13.15 -6.41 15.16
CA VAL A 164 -12.82 -7.74 15.70
C VAL A 164 -11.33 -7.83 16.03
N TYR A 165 -10.48 -7.30 15.14
CA TYR A 165 -9.04 -7.17 15.39
C TYR A 165 -8.76 -6.27 16.60
N GLY A 166 -9.53 -5.18 16.74
CA GLY A 166 -9.41 -4.28 17.88
C GLY A 166 -9.75 -4.97 19.21
N LEU A 167 -10.86 -5.70 19.26
CA LEU A 167 -11.26 -6.45 20.46
C LEU A 167 -10.26 -7.56 20.81
N TRP A 168 -9.80 -8.31 19.81
CA TRP A 168 -8.75 -9.32 20.00
C TRP A 168 -7.45 -8.69 20.51
N GLY A 169 -7.06 -7.55 19.92
CA GLY A 169 -5.87 -6.81 20.30
C GLY A 169 -5.92 -6.35 21.76
N TRP A 170 -7.04 -5.79 22.17
CA TRP A 170 -7.24 -5.31 23.53
C TRP A 170 -7.32 -6.44 24.56
N GLN A 171 -8.15 -7.46 24.30
CA GLN A 171 -8.45 -8.49 25.31
C GLN A 171 -7.44 -9.62 25.37
N VAL A 172 -6.78 -9.92 24.26
CA VAL A 172 -5.90 -11.08 24.14
C VAL A 172 -4.45 -10.66 23.91
N LEU A 173 -4.19 -9.88 22.86
CA LEU A 173 -2.82 -9.56 22.44
C LEU A 173 -2.11 -8.64 23.45
N GLY A 174 -2.75 -7.57 23.90
CA GLY A 174 -2.17 -6.63 24.86
C GLY A 174 -1.72 -7.31 26.15
N PRO A 175 -2.60 -8.05 26.86
CA PRO A 175 -2.19 -8.85 28.03
C PRO A 175 -1.12 -9.90 27.74
N ALA A 176 -1.19 -10.58 26.59
CA ALA A 176 -0.21 -11.60 26.23
C ALA A 176 1.19 -11.01 25.97
N LEU A 177 1.27 -9.77 25.50
CA LEU A 177 2.54 -9.08 25.25
C LEU A 177 3.11 -8.38 26.49
N SER A 178 2.43 -8.36 27.65
CA SER A 178 2.90 -7.64 28.83
C SER A 178 4.28 -8.06 29.30
N GLY A 179 4.57 -9.35 29.32
CA GLY A 179 5.90 -9.88 29.66
C GLY A 179 6.98 -9.48 28.63
N PHE A 180 6.62 -9.43 27.36
CA PHE A 180 7.51 -8.96 26.30
C PHE A 180 7.80 -7.45 26.42
N TYR A 181 6.84 -6.63 26.79
CA TYR A 181 7.06 -5.19 27.03
C TYR A 181 8.05 -4.96 28.17
N THR A 182 7.85 -5.65 29.31
CA THR A 182 8.75 -5.56 30.47
C THR A 182 10.18 -6.03 30.11
N TRP A 183 10.29 -7.11 29.35
CA TRP A 183 11.58 -7.57 28.87
C TRP A 183 12.24 -6.57 27.91
N LEU A 184 11.49 -6.02 26.95
CA LEU A 184 12.01 -5.06 25.98
C LEU A 184 12.38 -3.74 26.65
N GLU A 185 11.60 -3.28 27.61
CA GLU A 185 11.90 -2.08 28.42
C GLU A 185 13.19 -2.26 29.21
N SER A 186 13.38 -3.41 29.88
CA SER A 186 14.59 -3.68 30.68
C SER A 186 15.88 -3.62 29.85
N TRP A 187 15.80 -3.95 28.58
CA TRP A 187 16.93 -3.99 27.66
C TRP A 187 17.05 -2.72 26.78
N ALA A 188 15.95 -2.22 26.28
CA ALA A 188 15.90 -1.12 25.32
C ALA A 188 15.21 0.15 25.86
N GLY A 189 14.83 0.22 27.13
CA GLY A 189 14.12 1.34 27.75
C GLY A 189 14.87 2.67 27.72
N GLY A 190 16.20 2.63 27.50
CA GLY A 190 17.00 3.83 27.24
C GLY A 190 16.83 4.43 25.83
N PHE A 191 16.19 3.70 24.91
CA PHE A 191 15.91 4.18 23.57
C PHE A 191 14.53 4.84 23.53
N PHE A 192 14.43 6.05 22.99
CA PHE A 192 13.23 6.89 23.07
C PHE A 192 11.93 6.22 22.60
N LEU A 193 11.99 5.24 21.68
CA LEU A 193 10.82 4.50 21.20
C LEU A 193 10.28 3.47 22.20
N PHE A 194 11.08 3.05 23.19
CA PHE A 194 10.72 2.01 24.16
C PHE A 194 10.75 2.52 25.60
N THR A 195 10.77 3.86 25.77
CA THR A 195 10.74 4.48 27.09
C THR A 195 9.35 4.34 27.69
N HIS A 196 9.28 3.84 28.92
CA HIS A 196 8.07 3.85 29.73
C HIS A 196 7.93 5.16 30.49
N TYR A 197 6.72 5.66 30.57
CA TYR A 197 6.37 6.85 31.35
C TYR A 197 5.40 6.44 32.46
N ASP A 198 5.81 6.60 33.72
CA ASP A 198 5.09 6.16 34.93
C ASP A 198 3.65 6.70 35.03
N ASN A 199 3.38 7.83 34.40
CA ASN A 199 2.07 8.46 34.38
C ASN A 199 1.13 7.91 33.29
N SER A 200 1.57 6.95 32.48
CA SER A 200 0.77 6.40 31.40
C SER A 200 0.18 5.03 31.76
N PRO A 201 -1.15 4.89 31.84
CA PRO A 201 -1.78 3.59 32.08
C PRO A 201 -1.68 2.64 30.89
N ALA A 202 -1.21 3.13 29.74
CA ALA A 202 -1.15 2.40 28.49
C ALA A 202 -0.22 1.17 28.55
N PHE A 203 0.91 1.31 29.26
CA PHE A 203 1.87 0.22 29.45
C PHE A 203 1.28 -0.91 30.29
N ALA A 204 0.73 -0.60 31.46
CA ALA A 204 0.18 -1.57 32.38
C ALA A 204 -1.04 -2.30 31.82
N THR A 205 -1.87 -1.63 31.03
CA THR A 205 -3.07 -2.21 30.41
C THR A 205 -2.79 -2.90 29.08
N GLY A 206 -1.59 -2.76 28.51
CA GLY A 206 -1.27 -3.22 27.17
C GLY A 206 -1.98 -2.44 26.05
N ARG A 207 -2.63 -1.32 26.37
CA ARG A 207 -3.36 -0.46 25.43
C ARG A 207 -2.46 0.65 24.89
N ASN A 208 -1.34 0.27 24.33
CA ASN A 208 -0.28 1.15 23.86
C ASN A 208 -0.14 1.12 22.32
N LEU A 209 0.70 2.01 21.79
CA LEU A 209 0.94 2.11 20.35
C LEU A 209 1.62 0.86 19.78
N PHE A 210 2.40 0.12 20.59
CA PHE A 210 3.01 -1.14 20.17
C PHE A 210 1.95 -2.20 19.87
N THR A 211 0.99 -2.41 20.78
CA THR A 211 -0.13 -3.34 20.55
C THR A 211 -0.96 -2.90 19.37
N GLY A 212 -1.31 -1.62 19.32
CA GLY A 212 -2.10 -1.05 18.22
C GLY A 212 -1.41 -1.22 16.87
N GLY A 213 -0.12 -0.94 16.79
CA GLY A 213 0.68 -1.11 15.58
C GLY A 213 0.84 -2.58 15.17
N THR A 214 0.96 -3.49 16.14
CA THR A 214 0.99 -4.94 15.87
C THR A 214 -0.35 -5.44 15.31
N VAL A 215 -1.47 -5.02 15.89
CA VAL A 215 -2.81 -5.33 15.36
C VAL A 215 -2.97 -4.78 13.94
N LEU A 216 -2.54 -3.55 13.73
CA LEU A 216 -2.57 -2.90 12.43
C LEU A 216 -1.69 -3.63 11.41
N ALA A 217 -0.50 -4.11 11.82
CA ALA A 217 0.36 -4.94 10.97
C ALA A 217 -0.34 -6.22 10.52
N VAL A 218 -1.00 -6.93 11.43
CA VAL A 218 -1.78 -8.13 11.11
C VAL A 218 -2.91 -7.82 10.11
N MET A 219 -3.55 -6.67 10.22
CA MET A 219 -4.64 -6.25 9.32
C MET A 219 -4.17 -5.89 7.91
N ILE A 220 -2.99 -5.25 7.77
CA ILE A 220 -2.48 -4.84 6.46
C ILE A 220 -1.69 -5.95 5.77
N LEU A 221 -1.18 -6.92 6.51
CA LEU A 221 -0.39 -8.05 6.03
C LEU A 221 -1.06 -8.81 4.86
N PRO A 222 -2.34 -9.22 4.94
CA PRO A 222 -2.97 -9.95 3.84
C PRO A 222 -3.07 -9.12 2.57
N ILE A 223 -3.30 -7.83 2.66
CA ILE A 223 -3.39 -6.93 1.51
C ILE A 223 -2.04 -6.87 0.78
N ILE A 224 -0.95 -6.70 1.54
CA ILE A 224 0.41 -6.65 0.98
C ILE A 224 0.79 -8.02 0.38
N ALA A 225 0.51 -9.10 1.10
CA ALA A 225 0.83 -10.46 0.67
C ALA A 225 0.08 -10.86 -0.60
N ALA A 226 -1.22 -10.57 -0.69
CA ALA A 226 -2.05 -10.87 -1.86
C ALA A 226 -1.56 -10.12 -3.09
N THR A 227 -1.35 -8.80 -2.98
CA THR A 227 -0.87 -7.95 -4.09
C THR A 227 0.52 -8.36 -4.56
N ALA A 228 1.45 -8.63 -3.62
CA ALA A 228 2.80 -9.06 -3.96
C ALA A 228 2.80 -10.44 -4.64
N ARG A 229 2.02 -11.40 -4.12
CA ARG A 229 1.87 -12.73 -4.70
C ARG A 229 1.35 -12.66 -6.14
N GLU A 230 0.34 -11.84 -6.40
CA GLU A 230 -0.25 -11.69 -7.73
C GLU A 230 0.81 -11.29 -8.76
N VAL A 231 1.69 -10.34 -8.43
CA VAL A 231 2.76 -9.89 -9.33
C VAL A 231 3.89 -10.93 -9.42
N PHE A 232 4.26 -11.61 -8.33
CA PHE A 232 5.30 -12.65 -8.37
C PHE A 232 4.90 -13.85 -9.25
N VAL A 233 3.63 -14.22 -9.27
CA VAL A 233 3.12 -15.30 -10.15
C VAL A 233 3.21 -14.91 -11.63
N GLN A 234 3.21 -13.61 -11.97
CA GLN A 234 3.32 -13.13 -13.35
C GLN A 234 4.76 -13.13 -13.89
N THR A 235 5.75 -13.53 -13.08
CA THR A 235 7.15 -13.61 -13.54
C THR A 235 7.24 -14.56 -14.73
N PRO A 236 7.84 -14.15 -15.89
CA PRO A 236 7.91 -14.96 -17.09
C PRO A 236 8.62 -16.29 -16.85
N PRO A 237 8.00 -17.45 -17.19
CA PRO A 237 8.58 -18.77 -16.94
C PRO A 237 9.97 -18.94 -17.57
N GLY A 238 10.18 -18.37 -18.78
CA GLY A 238 11.46 -18.45 -19.48
C GLY A 238 12.62 -17.81 -18.72
N GLN A 239 12.39 -16.78 -17.93
CA GLN A 239 13.42 -16.18 -17.08
C GLN A 239 13.80 -17.10 -15.91
N ILE A 240 12.81 -17.79 -15.33
CA ILE A 240 13.01 -18.76 -14.26
C ILE A 240 13.77 -19.98 -14.78
N GLU A 241 13.35 -20.52 -15.93
CA GLU A 241 13.98 -21.69 -16.58
C GLU A 241 15.41 -21.39 -17.02
N SER A 242 15.66 -20.19 -17.57
CA SER A 242 17.01 -19.78 -17.95
C SER A 242 17.97 -19.69 -16.75
N ALA A 243 17.50 -19.13 -15.63
CA ALA A 243 18.30 -19.07 -14.42
C ALA A 243 18.61 -20.48 -13.86
N LEU A 244 17.62 -21.39 -13.87
CA LEU A 244 17.81 -22.78 -13.46
C LEU A 244 18.78 -23.53 -14.39
N ALA A 245 18.70 -23.31 -15.71
CA ALA A 245 19.60 -23.91 -16.69
C ALA A 245 21.07 -23.51 -16.49
N LEU A 246 21.31 -22.30 -15.95
CA LEU A 246 22.63 -21.80 -15.55
C LEU A 246 23.10 -22.36 -14.20
N GLY A 247 22.34 -23.26 -13.55
CA GLY A 247 22.68 -23.88 -12.28
C GLY A 247 22.30 -23.09 -11.03
N ALA A 248 21.48 -22.04 -11.16
CA ALA A 248 21.03 -21.28 -10.01
C ALA A 248 20.13 -22.13 -9.09
N THR A 249 20.28 -21.98 -7.79
CA THR A 249 19.39 -22.54 -6.78
C THR A 249 18.04 -21.84 -6.79
N ARG A 250 17.00 -22.48 -6.25
CA ARG A 250 15.65 -21.85 -6.15
C ARG A 250 15.68 -20.50 -5.45
N TRP A 251 16.48 -20.33 -4.42
CA TRP A 251 16.61 -19.06 -3.71
C TRP A 251 17.27 -17.98 -4.58
N GLU A 252 18.31 -18.34 -5.31
CA GLU A 252 18.99 -17.44 -6.24
C GLU A 252 18.04 -16.98 -7.36
N VAL A 253 17.24 -17.90 -7.92
CA VAL A 253 16.19 -17.55 -8.90
C VAL A 253 15.21 -16.53 -8.32
N ILE A 254 14.73 -16.74 -7.08
CA ILE A 254 13.82 -15.79 -6.42
C ILE A 254 14.49 -14.44 -6.27
N ARG A 255 15.73 -14.41 -5.76
CA ARG A 255 16.45 -13.16 -5.49
C ARG A 255 16.83 -12.39 -6.76
N MET A 256 17.18 -13.10 -7.83
CA MET A 256 17.73 -12.50 -9.07
C MET A 256 16.66 -12.26 -10.14
N THR A 257 15.54 -12.98 -10.10
CA THR A 257 14.51 -12.95 -11.13
C THR A 257 13.15 -12.52 -10.58
N VAL A 258 12.58 -13.28 -9.63
CA VAL A 258 11.22 -13.07 -9.15
C VAL A 258 11.10 -11.76 -8.35
N LEU A 259 12.02 -11.55 -7.42
CA LEU A 259 11.97 -10.37 -6.53
C LEU A 259 12.20 -9.06 -7.29
N PRO A 260 13.20 -8.91 -8.18
CA PRO A 260 13.35 -7.70 -8.98
C PRO A 260 12.16 -7.44 -9.90
N PHE A 261 11.61 -8.49 -10.54
CA PHE A 261 10.42 -8.39 -11.38
C PHE A 261 9.20 -7.89 -10.61
N GLY A 262 8.93 -8.47 -9.44
CA GLY A 262 7.74 -8.18 -8.64
C GLY A 262 7.90 -7.04 -7.63
N MET A 263 9.08 -6.39 -7.53
CA MET A 263 9.35 -5.36 -6.53
C MET A 263 8.38 -4.17 -6.63
N SER A 264 8.02 -3.78 -7.84
CA SER A 264 7.06 -2.69 -8.06
C SER A 264 5.67 -3.03 -7.50
N GLY A 265 5.21 -4.26 -7.69
CA GLY A 265 3.94 -4.74 -7.12
C GLY A 265 3.99 -4.88 -5.59
N TYR A 266 5.09 -5.37 -5.04
CA TYR A 266 5.29 -5.45 -3.59
C TYR A 266 5.27 -4.06 -2.94
N VAL A 267 5.96 -3.08 -3.52
CA VAL A 267 5.93 -1.69 -3.02
C VAL A 267 4.53 -1.09 -3.17
N ALA A 268 3.86 -1.31 -4.30
CA ALA A 268 2.49 -0.83 -4.51
C ALA A 268 1.51 -1.43 -3.48
N GLY A 269 1.59 -2.73 -3.21
CA GLY A 269 0.81 -3.41 -2.16
C GLY A 269 1.11 -2.87 -0.77
N SER A 270 2.39 -2.60 -0.47
CA SER A 270 2.80 -1.98 0.80
C SER A 270 2.22 -0.58 0.99
N MET A 271 2.16 0.21 -0.09
CA MET A 271 1.55 1.54 -0.04
C MET A 271 0.03 1.49 0.10
N LEU A 272 -0.62 0.50 -0.52
CA LEU A 272 -2.04 0.26 -0.31
C LEU A 272 -2.32 -0.12 1.16
N GLY A 273 -1.50 -0.99 1.74
CA GLY A 273 -1.54 -1.33 3.15
C GLY A 273 -1.32 -0.11 4.05
N LEU A 274 -0.33 0.73 3.75
CA LEU A 274 -0.06 1.96 4.50
C LEU A 274 -1.23 2.95 4.42
N GLY A 275 -1.85 3.11 3.25
CA GLY A 275 -3.04 3.96 3.09
C GLY A 275 -4.20 3.50 3.99
N ARG A 276 -4.40 2.17 4.11
CA ARG A 276 -5.36 1.59 5.06
C ARG A 276 -4.96 1.86 6.51
N ALA A 277 -3.68 1.71 6.84
CA ALA A 277 -3.16 1.93 8.19
C ALA A 277 -3.36 3.37 8.67
N LEU A 278 -3.10 4.36 7.81
CA LEU A 278 -3.27 5.78 8.13
C LEU A 278 -4.73 6.16 8.45
N GLY A 279 -5.69 5.47 7.85
CA GLY A 279 -7.12 5.73 8.04
C GLY A 279 -7.81 4.80 9.05
N GLU A 280 -7.08 3.90 9.73
CA GLU A 280 -7.72 2.95 10.64
C GLU A 280 -8.26 3.66 11.89
N THR A 281 -9.53 3.39 12.16
CA THR A 281 -10.28 4.07 13.21
C THR A 281 -10.68 3.10 14.33
N MET A 282 -11.47 2.07 14.00
CA MET A 282 -12.16 1.26 15.00
C MET A 282 -11.24 0.31 15.75
N ALA A 283 -10.27 -0.31 15.06
CA ALA A 283 -9.31 -1.17 15.72
C ALA A 283 -8.43 -0.37 16.69
N LEU A 284 -7.91 0.78 16.27
CA LEU A 284 -7.07 1.63 17.11
C LEU A 284 -7.85 2.25 18.28
N TYR A 285 -9.10 2.65 18.06
CA TYR A 285 -9.98 3.15 19.11
C TYR A 285 -10.14 2.14 20.27
N MET A 286 -10.21 0.85 19.95
CA MET A 286 -10.35 -0.20 20.96
C MET A 286 -9.02 -0.53 21.66
N VAL A 287 -7.92 -0.56 20.89
CA VAL A 287 -6.63 -1.09 21.38
C VAL A 287 -5.77 -0.03 22.06
N VAL A 288 -5.81 1.23 21.60
CA VAL A 288 -4.90 2.27 22.08
C VAL A 288 -5.63 3.15 23.09
N SER A 289 -4.99 3.39 24.25
CA SER A 289 -5.48 4.38 25.21
C SER A 289 -5.30 5.77 24.63
N PRO A 290 -6.36 6.61 24.62
CA PRO A 290 -6.20 7.99 24.17
C PRO A 290 -5.28 8.75 25.14
N LEU A 291 -4.28 9.42 24.57
CA LEU A 291 -3.37 10.30 25.30
C LEU A 291 -3.41 11.68 24.68
N VAL A 292 -3.30 12.68 25.52
CA VAL A 292 -3.37 14.09 25.12
C VAL A 292 -2.01 14.58 24.60
N ASP A 293 -0.94 14.18 25.30
CA ASP A 293 0.42 14.61 24.98
C ASP A 293 1.09 13.57 24.08
N PHE A 294 1.65 14.00 22.96
CA PHE A 294 2.42 13.11 22.10
C PHE A 294 3.81 12.87 22.67
N ARG A 295 4.15 11.62 22.84
CA ARG A 295 5.50 11.17 23.20
C ARG A 295 5.97 10.15 22.18
N PHE A 296 7.23 10.24 21.77
CA PHE A 296 7.80 9.27 20.81
C PHE A 296 8.09 7.92 21.47
N SER A 297 7.07 7.30 22.06
CA SER A 297 7.18 5.98 22.64
C SER A 297 6.08 5.06 22.11
N LEU A 298 6.45 3.84 21.76
CA LEU A 298 5.53 2.78 21.39
C LEU A 298 4.81 2.17 22.61
N PHE A 299 5.36 2.37 23.81
CA PHE A 299 4.74 1.89 25.05
C PHE A 299 3.72 2.85 25.64
N ASP A 300 3.61 4.02 25.05
CA ASP A 300 2.62 5.01 25.47
C ASP A 300 1.31 4.89 24.67
N GLY A 301 0.29 5.59 25.13
CA GLY A 301 -0.96 5.77 24.39
C GLY A 301 -0.83 6.81 23.28
N GLY A 302 -1.93 7.09 22.62
CA GLY A 302 -1.96 8.13 21.60
C GLY A 302 -3.31 8.24 20.91
N THR A 303 -3.51 9.34 20.21
CA THR A 303 -4.74 9.60 19.45
C THR A 303 -4.35 9.89 18.00
N THR A 304 -4.85 9.08 17.06
CA THR A 304 -4.67 9.34 15.62
C THR A 304 -5.71 10.32 15.11
N PHE A 305 -5.52 10.88 13.92
CA PHE A 305 -6.54 11.71 13.29
C PHE A 305 -7.90 11.01 13.20
N ALA A 306 -7.89 9.75 12.74
CA ALA A 306 -9.11 8.99 12.56
C ALA A 306 -9.83 8.69 13.89
N THR A 307 -9.08 8.33 14.94
CA THR A 307 -9.65 8.07 16.28
C THR A 307 -10.15 9.35 16.94
N ALA A 308 -9.46 10.49 16.77
CA ALA A 308 -9.90 11.78 17.28
C ALA A 308 -11.26 12.21 16.70
N ILE A 309 -11.41 12.10 15.37
CA ILE A 309 -12.67 12.41 14.69
C ILE A 309 -13.80 11.49 15.16
N ALA A 310 -13.53 10.20 15.31
CA ALA A 310 -14.53 9.25 15.78
C ALA A 310 -14.98 9.48 17.24
N LEU A 311 -14.04 9.82 18.13
CA LEU A 311 -14.33 10.17 19.52
C LEU A 311 -15.20 11.42 19.62
N ALA A 312 -14.92 12.41 18.79
CA ALA A 312 -15.62 13.69 18.80
C ALA A 312 -16.94 13.70 18.02
N ALA A 313 -17.32 12.61 17.35
CA ALA A 313 -18.51 12.56 16.49
C ALA A 313 -19.81 12.99 17.21
N ALA A 314 -19.92 12.70 18.52
CA ALA A 314 -21.06 13.14 19.36
C ALA A 314 -21.08 14.67 19.60
N GLU A 315 -19.98 15.38 19.39
CA GLU A 315 -19.84 16.81 19.63
C GLU A 315 -20.12 17.69 18.39
N PHE A 316 -20.42 17.09 17.23
CA PHE A 316 -20.62 17.78 15.95
C PHE A 316 -21.92 18.62 15.86
N GLY A 317 -22.69 18.71 16.95
CA GLY A 317 -23.85 19.59 17.00
C GLY A 317 -23.54 21.10 16.88
N ASN A 318 -22.29 21.51 17.15
CA ASN A 318 -21.82 22.88 16.94
C ASN A 318 -20.93 22.93 15.68
N GLU A 319 -21.29 23.83 14.73
CA GLU A 319 -20.59 23.92 13.44
C GLU A 319 -19.11 24.32 13.54
N THR A 320 -18.76 25.24 14.47
CA THR A 320 -17.39 25.68 14.66
C THR A 320 -16.52 24.57 15.27
N ARG A 321 -17.08 23.84 16.26
CA ARG A 321 -16.41 22.69 16.86
C ARG A 321 -16.21 21.57 15.83
N ALA A 322 -17.24 21.24 15.07
CA ALA A 322 -17.13 20.30 13.97
C ALA A 322 -16.04 20.73 12.95
N GLY A 323 -15.94 22.03 12.69
CA GLY A 323 -14.90 22.61 11.82
C GLY A 323 -13.46 22.29 12.26
N ALA A 324 -13.17 22.25 13.56
CA ALA A 324 -11.85 21.88 14.08
C ALA A 324 -11.49 20.42 13.74
N TYR A 325 -12.43 19.49 13.93
CA TYR A 325 -12.22 18.07 13.59
C TYR A 325 -12.22 17.84 12.06
N ILE A 326 -12.96 18.64 11.31
CA ILE A 326 -12.89 18.64 9.84
C ILE A 326 -11.50 19.13 9.37
N ALA A 327 -10.89 20.11 10.05
CA ALA A 327 -9.52 20.53 9.78
C ALA A 327 -8.52 19.38 10.03
N ALA A 328 -8.70 18.58 11.09
CA ALA A 328 -7.92 17.37 11.29
C ALA A 328 -8.12 16.33 10.18
N GLY A 329 -9.36 16.15 9.72
CA GLY A 329 -9.67 15.29 8.56
C GLY A 329 -9.03 15.79 7.26
N LEU A 330 -8.98 17.10 7.03
CA LEU A 330 -8.25 17.69 5.90
C LEU A 330 -6.75 17.37 5.97
N MET A 331 -6.14 17.40 7.17
CA MET A 331 -4.74 17.04 7.34
C MET A 331 -4.49 15.56 7.12
N LEU A 332 -5.38 14.67 7.55
CA LEU A 332 -5.30 13.24 7.22
C LEU A 332 -5.42 13.01 5.71
N PHE A 333 -6.34 13.70 5.05
CA PHE A 333 -6.48 13.67 3.59
C PHE A 333 -5.18 14.12 2.89
N LEU A 334 -4.59 15.22 3.33
CA LEU A 334 -3.33 15.73 2.79
C LEU A 334 -2.17 14.75 3.05
N LEU A 335 -2.07 14.20 4.26
CA LEU A 335 -1.06 13.21 4.64
C LEU A 335 -1.14 11.98 3.73
N THR A 336 -2.33 11.42 3.55
CA THR A 336 -2.54 10.25 2.67
C THR A 336 -2.21 10.56 1.22
N PHE A 337 -2.57 11.75 0.74
CA PHE A 337 -2.22 12.21 -0.61
C PHE A 337 -0.71 12.32 -0.82
N VAL A 338 0.01 12.95 0.12
CA VAL A 338 1.48 13.10 0.07
C VAL A 338 2.17 11.74 0.11
N VAL A 339 1.75 10.86 1.03
CA VAL A 339 2.31 9.50 1.15
C VAL A 339 2.10 8.71 -0.15
N ASN A 340 0.91 8.76 -0.73
CA ASN A 340 0.62 8.09 -2.00
C ASN A 340 1.39 8.71 -3.20
N ALA A 341 1.65 10.02 -3.18
CA ALA A 341 2.44 10.69 -4.21
C ALA A 341 3.92 10.26 -4.12
N ILE A 342 4.50 10.24 -2.92
CA ILE A 342 5.86 9.76 -2.66
C ILE A 342 6.00 8.30 -3.11
N ALA A 343 5.04 7.45 -2.74
CA ALA A 343 5.02 6.05 -3.13
C ALA A 343 5.07 5.84 -4.65
N ARG A 344 4.22 6.58 -5.39
CA ARG A 344 4.22 6.54 -6.86
C ARG A 344 5.53 7.04 -7.46
N ALA A 345 6.14 8.07 -6.87
CA ALA A 345 7.44 8.56 -7.32
C ALA A 345 8.53 7.49 -7.18
N ILE A 346 8.56 6.76 -6.05
CA ILE A 346 9.52 5.67 -5.80
C ILE A 346 9.32 4.52 -6.79
N VAL A 347 8.07 4.11 -7.06
CA VAL A 347 7.78 3.03 -8.01
C VAL A 347 8.15 3.42 -9.44
N LYS A 348 7.96 4.68 -9.83
CA LYS A 348 8.26 5.15 -11.20
C LYS A 348 9.76 5.34 -11.46
N SER A 349 10.57 5.54 -10.42
CA SER A 349 12.02 5.78 -10.55
C SER A 349 12.84 4.50 -10.72
N LYS A 350 12.22 3.32 -10.64
CA LYS A 350 12.81 2.00 -10.91
C LYS A 350 12.24 1.40 -12.18
#